data_8b78c44cfdc494c19c0f36d8678aead9
#
_entry.id   8b78c44cfdc494c19c0f36d8678aead9
#
_cell.length_a   1.000
_cell.length_b   1.000
_cell.length_c   1.000
_cell.angle_alpha   90.00
_cell.angle_beta   90.00
_cell.angle_gamma   90.00
#
_symmetry.space_group_name_H-M   'P 1'
#
loop_
_entity.id
_entity.type
_entity.pdbx_description
1 polymer ?
#
loop_
_entity_poly.entity_id
_entity_poly.type
_entity_poly.pdbx_seq_one_letter_code
_entity_poly.pdbx_strand_id
1 'polypeptide(L)'
;MANVSIHGPTGVLVVDGQKVFPIGLSDPPPHDGQAPSGEHAFRELANGGATMIRTGTPNWALGRINQQIAKEKTIQDSAAAHGLQCWMRLGPAADLPGAAANAQILQKVVTAFKDHPALCAYKGIDEPRNPFRGAKWIRPAGLVRAHTRIKALDPKHPLVIIQAPRGPVSQLVPYRPAFDITGVDIFPIAYPPGLHSDNGNPDISVVGDMAYKMDEASGGKPFWMTLQIAWSGVAPSKAAPDLVPRFPTLKQERFMAYQAIVHGARGLIFFGGHLTEVCTPDDAKAGWNWTFWRQVLRPVVHELTSSQLRPALLVPNAKILVRTKPHSEVELAVRRAGKFLYVIAVKRGGSTLLVELLGLPKRQNGAPLTKGEVLFEYVQRPLPPPPRPDRQVPRPIKVSGGGFRDWFSPYDVHVYRFDLS
;
A
#
# COMPACT_ATOMS: atom_id res chain seq x y z
N MET A 1 -11.02 -11.01 19.94
CA MET A 1 -11.43 -9.64 19.52
C MET A 1 -10.15 -8.84 19.30
N ALA A 2 -9.86 -8.43 18.07
CA ALA A 2 -8.72 -7.57 17.81
C ALA A 2 -8.96 -6.18 18.40
N ASN A 3 -7.93 -5.61 19.06
CA ASN A 3 -7.98 -4.22 19.50
C ASN A 3 -7.25 -3.36 18.45
N VAL A 4 -8.00 -2.62 17.63
CA VAL A 4 -7.46 -1.85 16.53
C VAL A 4 -7.58 -0.35 16.79
N SER A 5 -6.54 0.38 16.47
CA SER A 5 -6.52 1.85 16.51
C SER A 5 -5.53 2.41 15.50
N ILE A 6 -5.58 3.72 15.31
CA ILE A 6 -4.57 4.45 14.51
C ILE A 6 -3.58 5.09 15.49
N HIS A 7 -2.29 4.83 15.30
CA HIS A 7 -1.25 5.45 16.12
C HIS A 7 -1.11 6.94 15.75
N GLY A 8 -1.54 7.84 16.63
CA GLY A 8 -1.61 9.28 16.35
C GLY A 8 -0.35 9.87 15.72
N PRO A 9 0.86 9.71 16.32
CA PRO A 9 2.08 10.33 15.77
C PRO A 9 2.55 9.79 14.41
N THR A 10 2.17 8.55 14.04
CA THR A 10 2.70 7.91 12.83
C THR A 10 1.63 7.62 11.78
N GLY A 11 0.36 7.59 12.14
CA GLY A 11 -0.73 7.21 11.25
C GLY A 11 -0.79 5.72 10.86
N VAL A 12 0.10 4.87 11.37
CA VAL A 12 0.04 3.41 11.13
C VAL A 12 -1.03 2.77 12.00
N LEU A 13 -1.48 1.58 11.61
CA LEU A 13 -2.39 0.80 12.44
C LEU A 13 -1.67 0.27 13.69
N VAL A 14 -2.42 0.16 14.77
CA VAL A 14 -2.05 -0.63 15.96
C VAL A 14 -3.07 -1.75 16.07
N VAL A 15 -2.60 -2.98 16.00
CA VAL A 15 -3.42 -4.20 16.15
C VAL A 15 -2.89 -4.95 17.36
N ASP A 16 -3.73 -5.16 18.38
CA ASP A 16 -3.36 -5.81 19.63
C ASP A 16 -2.09 -5.24 20.28
N GLY A 17 -1.98 -3.91 20.27
CA GLY A 17 -0.84 -3.17 20.82
C GLY A 17 0.41 -3.11 19.92
N GLN A 18 0.43 -3.81 18.82
CA GLN A 18 1.55 -3.84 17.89
C GLN A 18 1.32 -2.88 16.70
N LYS A 19 2.33 -2.05 16.40
CA LYS A 19 2.30 -1.20 15.22
C LYS A 19 2.44 -2.03 13.96
N VAL A 20 1.58 -1.78 12.98
CA VAL A 20 1.55 -2.46 11.69
C VAL A 20 1.55 -1.42 10.58
N PHE A 21 2.48 -1.54 9.65
CA PHE A 21 2.39 -0.86 8.35
C PHE A 21 1.57 -1.78 7.43
N PRO A 22 0.33 -1.42 7.08
CA PRO A 22 -0.53 -2.29 6.28
C PRO A 22 0.07 -2.57 4.90
N ILE A 23 0.13 -3.85 4.54
CA ILE A 23 0.46 -4.34 3.19
C ILE A 23 -0.65 -5.30 2.81
N GLY A 24 -1.55 -4.84 1.94
CA GLY A 24 -2.81 -5.52 1.67
C GLY A 24 -3.00 -5.93 0.22
N LEU A 25 -3.79 -6.98 0.01
CA LEU A 25 -4.27 -7.43 -1.31
C LEU A 25 -5.76 -7.05 -1.42
N SER A 26 -6.08 -6.22 -2.42
CA SER A 26 -7.46 -5.74 -2.61
C SER A 26 -8.40 -6.84 -3.10
N ASP A 27 -7.89 -7.74 -3.92
CA ASP A 27 -8.61 -8.93 -4.40
C ASP A 27 -7.69 -10.14 -4.22
N PRO A 28 -7.75 -10.77 -3.02
CA PRO A 28 -6.90 -11.90 -2.69
C PRO A 28 -7.31 -13.16 -3.47
N PRO A 29 -6.45 -14.20 -3.48
CA PRO A 29 -6.85 -15.51 -4.00
C PRO A 29 -8.04 -16.09 -3.22
N PRO A 30 -8.70 -17.12 -3.73
CA PRO A 30 -9.76 -17.82 -3.02
C PRO A 30 -9.33 -18.24 -1.61
N HIS A 31 -10.24 -18.09 -0.65
CA HIS A 31 -9.95 -18.35 0.78
C HIS A 31 -9.67 -19.82 1.12
N ASP A 32 -10.03 -20.70 0.24
CA ASP A 32 -9.81 -22.16 0.28
C ASP A 32 -8.83 -22.62 -0.81
N GLY A 33 -8.20 -21.66 -1.52
CA GLY A 33 -7.26 -21.93 -2.59
C GLY A 33 -5.88 -22.34 -2.10
N GLN A 34 -5.09 -22.85 -3.05
CA GLN A 34 -3.69 -23.21 -2.85
C GLN A 34 -2.79 -22.38 -3.77
N ALA A 35 -1.63 -22.01 -3.27
CA ALA A 35 -0.56 -21.48 -4.07
C ALA A 35 0.09 -22.58 -4.93
N PRO A 36 0.82 -22.26 -6.01
CA PRO A 36 1.53 -23.25 -6.82
C PRO A 36 2.54 -24.12 -6.05
N SER A 37 2.94 -23.69 -4.86
CA SER A 37 3.77 -24.48 -3.93
C SER A 37 3.02 -25.62 -3.24
N GLY A 38 1.69 -25.67 -3.36
CA GLY A 38 0.81 -26.54 -2.58
C GLY A 38 0.44 -26.00 -1.20
N GLU A 39 1.01 -24.85 -0.81
CA GLU A 39 0.67 -24.19 0.45
C GLU A 39 -0.71 -23.51 0.35
N HIS A 40 -1.41 -23.41 1.47
CA HIS A 40 -2.67 -22.66 1.55
C HIS A 40 -2.45 -21.20 1.10
N ALA A 41 -3.30 -20.66 0.22
CA ALA A 41 -3.12 -19.37 -0.43
C ALA A 41 -2.88 -18.22 0.58
N PHE A 42 -3.68 -18.14 1.65
CA PHE A 42 -3.53 -17.08 2.65
C PHE A 42 -2.24 -17.24 3.48
N ARG A 43 -1.79 -18.47 3.72
CA ARG A 43 -0.50 -18.72 4.40
C ARG A 43 0.67 -18.28 3.54
N GLU A 44 0.65 -18.59 2.24
CA GLU A 44 1.68 -18.11 1.30
C GLU A 44 1.78 -16.57 1.30
N LEU A 45 0.63 -15.87 1.28
CA LEU A 45 0.60 -14.41 1.35
C LEU A 45 1.18 -13.88 2.66
N ALA A 46 0.77 -14.45 3.80
CA ALA A 46 1.26 -14.05 5.12
C ALA A 46 2.76 -14.33 5.28
N ASN A 47 3.24 -15.50 4.85
CA ASN A 47 4.66 -15.86 4.85
C ASN A 47 5.48 -14.96 3.91
N GLY A 48 4.87 -14.45 2.84
CA GLY A 48 5.45 -13.44 1.96
C GLY A 48 5.47 -12.03 2.55
N GLY A 49 4.81 -11.80 3.69
CA GLY A 49 4.79 -10.52 4.40
C GLY A 49 3.52 -9.69 4.22
N ALA A 50 2.51 -10.16 3.49
CA ALA A 50 1.22 -9.51 3.48
C ALA A 50 0.61 -9.49 4.90
N THR A 51 0.00 -8.38 5.28
CA THR A 51 -0.58 -8.21 6.62
C THR A 51 -2.10 -8.24 6.59
N MET A 52 -2.69 -7.97 5.44
CA MET A 52 -4.14 -7.88 5.31
C MET A 52 -4.65 -8.24 3.92
N ILE A 53 -5.92 -8.56 3.87
CA ILE A 53 -6.67 -8.80 2.63
C ILE A 53 -7.99 -8.04 2.65
N ARG A 54 -8.49 -7.63 1.47
CA ARG A 54 -9.86 -7.14 1.37
C ARG A 54 -10.82 -8.31 1.36
N THR A 55 -11.85 -8.22 2.20
CA THR A 55 -12.96 -9.15 2.26
C THR A 55 -14.29 -8.42 2.08
N GLY A 56 -15.39 -9.07 2.31
CA GLY A 56 -16.73 -8.51 2.15
C GLY A 56 -17.28 -8.62 0.72
N THR A 57 -18.60 -8.67 0.63
CA THR A 57 -19.28 -8.68 -0.67
C THR A 57 -19.47 -7.26 -1.21
N PRO A 58 -19.39 -7.05 -2.55
CA PRO A 58 -19.70 -5.74 -3.13
C PRO A 58 -21.15 -5.30 -2.89
N ASN A 59 -22.08 -6.24 -2.74
CA ASN A 59 -23.50 -5.98 -2.63
C ASN A 59 -24.15 -6.80 -1.51
N TRP A 60 -24.17 -6.25 -0.31
CA TRP A 60 -24.97 -6.79 0.79
C TRP A 60 -26.46 -6.59 0.51
N ALA A 61 -27.29 -7.61 0.76
CA ALA A 61 -28.71 -7.57 0.50
C ALA A 61 -29.51 -8.21 1.63
N LEU A 62 -30.57 -7.53 2.14
CA LEU A 62 -31.35 -7.99 3.28
C LEU A 62 -31.88 -9.41 3.11
N GLY A 63 -32.40 -9.75 1.93
CA GLY A 63 -32.93 -11.09 1.64
C GLY A 63 -31.90 -12.21 1.67
N ARG A 64 -30.59 -11.89 1.64
CA ARG A 64 -29.49 -12.84 1.67
C ARG A 64 -28.49 -12.56 2.78
N ILE A 65 -28.79 -11.62 3.67
CA ILE A 65 -27.83 -11.08 4.62
C ILE A 65 -27.22 -12.15 5.52
N ASN A 66 -28.03 -13.08 6.03
CA ASN A 66 -27.53 -14.15 6.92
C ASN A 66 -26.57 -15.10 6.17
N GLN A 67 -26.88 -15.45 4.93
CA GLN A 67 -26.00 -16.28 4.09
C GLN A 67 -24.70 -15.56 3.76
N GLN A 68 -24.78 -14.25 3.44
CA GLN A 68 -23.62 -13.43 3.14
C GLN A 68 -22.71 -13.25 4.38
N ILE A 69 -23.31 -13.04 5.57
CA ILE A 69 -22.59 -12.97 6.84
C ILE A 69 -21.89 -14.32 7.12
N ALA A 70 -22.58 -15.44 6.96
CA ALA A 70 -21.98 -16.76 7.18
C ALA A 70 -20.79 -17.01 6.25
N LYS A 71 -20.94 -16.70 4.95
CA LYS A 71 -19.83 -16.81 3.99
C LYS A 71 -18.64 -15.91 4.34
N GLU A 72 -18.91 -14.66 4.66
CA GLU A 72 -17.86 -13.70 5.05
C GLU A 72 -17.14 -14.15 6.32
N LYS A 73 -17.88 -14.72 7.29
CA LYS A 73 -17.28 -15.27 8.51
C LYS A 73 -16.29 -16.38 8.18
N THR A 74 -16.65 -17.31 7.29
CA THR A 74 -15.71 -18.37 6.83
C THR A 74 -14.42 -17.77 6.22
N ILE A 75 -14.53 -16.70 5.43
CA ILE A 75 -13.37 -16.03 4.83
C ILE A 75 -12.49 -15.38 5.92
N GLN A 76 -13.10 -14.69 6.88
CA GLN A 76 -12.36 -14.03 7.96
C GLN A 76 -11.76 -15.05 8.94
N ASP A 77 -12.46 -16.17 9.23
CA ASP A 77 -11.91 -17.26 10.02
C ASP A 77 -10.67 -17.87 9.34
N SER A 78 -10.71 -18.07 8.01
CA SER A 78 -9.56 -18.52 7.24
C SER A 78 -8.40 -17.50 7.29
N ALA A 79 -8.69 -16.21 7.16
CA ALA A 79 -7.68 -15.17 7.27
C ALA A 79 -7.01 -15.18 8.67
N ALA A 80 -7.80 -15.23 9.73
CA ALA A 80 -7.33 -15.32 11.11
C ALA A 80 -6.41 -16.52 11.33
N ALA A 81 -6.81 -17.69 10.85
CA ALA A 81 -6.04 -18.93 10.96
C ALA A 81 -4.67 -18.88 10.29
N HIS A 82 -4.48 -17.95 9.36
CA HIS A 82 -3.23 -17.76 8.62
C HIS A 82 -2.52 -16.44 8.93
N GLY A 83 -2.95 -15.71 9.97
CA GLY A 83 -2.28 -14.48 10.44
C GLY A 83 -2.53 -13.25 9.58
N LEU A 84 -3.57 -13.25 8.76
CA LEU A 84 -3.99 -12.09 7.96
C LEU A 84 -5.13 -11.34 8.63
N GLN A 85 -5.08 -10.01 8.56
CA GLN A 85 -6.17 -9.13 8.94
C GLN A 85 -7.12 -8.90 7.76
N CYS A 86 -8.36 -8.50 8.05
CA CYS A 86 -9.39 -8.25 7.06
C CYS A 86 -9.77 -6.78 6.99
N TRP A 87 -9.76 -6.25 5.78
CA TRP A 87 -10.29 -4.94 5.43
C TRP A 87 -11.63 -5.13 4.74
N MET A 88 -12.72 -5.14 5.54
CA MET A 88 -14.03 -5.62 5.09
C MET A 88 -14.83 -4.56 4.33
N ARG A 89 -15.23 -4.87 3.10
CA ARG A 89 -16.04 -4.00 2.24
C ARG A 89 -17.49 -3.94 2.71
N LEU A 90 -17.99 -2.72 2.93
CA LEU A 90 -19.38 -2.43 3.25
C LEU A 90 -20.23 -2.10 2.00
N GLY A 91 -19.57 -1.67 0.93
CA GLY A 91 -20.23 -1.32 -0.33
C GLY A 91 -21.30 -0.24 -0.17
N PRO A 92 -22.43 -0.31 -0.91
CA PRO A 92 -23.49 0.69 -0.88
C PRO A 92 -24.11 0.93 0.51
N ALA A 93 -24.00 -0.01 1.44
CA ALA A 93 -24.48 0.18 2.82
C ALA A 93 -23.73 1.29 3.57
N ALA A 94 -22.56 1.69 3.10
CA ALA A 94 -21.80 2.82 3.64
C ALA A 94 -22.22 4.19 3.06
N ASP A 95 -23.43 4.30 2.51
CA ASP A 95 -24.07 5.57 2.09
C ASP A 95 -25.47 5.67 2.69
N LEU A 96 -25.73 6.67 3.56
CA LEU A 96 -26.99 6.82 4.28
C LEU A 96 -27.67 8.19 4.01
N PRO A 97 -29.00 8.20 3.77
CA PRO A 97 -29.89 7.05 3.82
C PRO A 97 -29.67 6.09 2.63
N GLY A 98 -29.15 6.56 1.48
CA GLY A 98 -28.99 5.75 0.28
C GLY A 98 -30.29 4.98 -0.04
N ALA A 99 -30.19 3.69 -0.34
CA ALA A 99 -31.36 2.81 -0.43
C ALA A 99 -31.97 2.58 0.97
N ALA A 100 -33.28 2.41 1.04
CA ALA A 100 -34.00 2.24 2.32
C ALA A 100 -33.44 1.11 3.21
N ALA A 101 -32.88 0.06 2.61
CA ALA A 101 -32.28 -1.08 3.31
C ALA A 101 -30.87 -0.78 3.89
N ASN A 102 -30.16 0.25 3.43
CA ASN A 102 -28.75 0.45 3.74
C ASN A 102 -28.49 0.57 5.24
N ALA A 103 -29.30 1.31 5.99
CA ALA A 103 -29.11 1.47 7.44
C ALA A 103 -29.25 0.14 8.19
N GLN A 104 -30.20 -0.70 7.80
CA GLN A 104 -30.42 -2.00 8.41
C GLN A 104 -29.32 -3.00 8.03
N ILE A 105 -28.88 -2.98 6.76
CA ILE A 105 -27.74 -3.79 6.29
C ILE A 105 -26.49 -3.41 7.06
N LEU A 106 -26.17 -2.11 7.11
CA LEU A 106 -24.99 -1.60 7.82
C LEU A 106 -24.96 -2.06 9.28
N GLN A 107 -26.11 -1.90 9.97
CA GLN A 107 -26.22 -2.33 11.37
C GLN A 107 -25.98 -3.83 11.51
N LYS A 108 -26.62 -4.68 10.69
CA LYS A 108 -26.44 -6.15 10.76
C LYS A 108 -25.00 -6.56 10.49
N VAL A 109 -24.37 -6.00 9.44
CA VAL A 109 -23.00 -6.36 9.05
C VAL A 109 -22.00 -5.90 10.11
N VAL A 110 -22.03 -4.64 10.54
CA VAL A 110 -21.10 -4.14 11.55
C VAL A 110 -21.25 -4.91 12.86
N THR A 111 -22.48 -5.16 13.32
CA THR A 111 -22.72 -5.92 14.56
C THR A 111 -22.19 -7.36 14.46
N ALA A 112 -22.27 -7.98 13.28
CA ALA A 112 -21.80 -9.35 13.09
C ALA A 112 -20.28 -9.50 13.15
N PHE A 113 -19.53 -8.43 12.74
CA PHE A 113 -18.08 -8.55 12.54
C PHE A 113 -17.22 -7.69 13.48
N LYS A 114 -17.78 -6.69 14.18
CA LYS A 114 -17.00 -5.78 15.06
C LYS A 114 -16.14 -6.49 16.10
N ASP A 115 -16.48 -7.70 16.47
CA ASP A 115 -15.76 -8.51 17.47
C ASP A 115 -14.95 -9.65 16.83
N HIS A 116 -14.87 -9.70 15.49
CA HIS A 116 -14.13 -10.74 14.79
C HIS A 116 -12.61 -10.50 14.89
N PRO A 117 -11.79 -11.52 15.25
CA PRO A 117 -10.36 -11.35 15.49
C PRO A 117 -9.55 -10.92 14.25
N ALA A 118 -10.02 -11.23 13.05
CA ALA A 118 -9.36 -10.81 11.82
C ALA A 118 -9.77 -9.41 11.36
N LEU A 119 -10.87 -8.83 11.83
CA LEU A 119 -11.29 -7.52 11.35
C LEU A 119 -10.30 -6.44 11.82
N CYS A 120 -9.74 -5.67 10.89
CA CYS A 120 -8.86 -4.55 11.22
C CYS A 120 -9.35 -3.19 10.69
N ALA A 121 -10.20 -3.18 9.67
CA ALA A 121 -10.78 -1.96 9.11
C ALA A 121 -12.06 -2.26 8.32
N TYR A 122 -12.89 -1.25 8.17
CA TYR A 122 -14.00 -1.26 7.20
C TYR A 122 -13.59 -0.51 5.93
N LYS A 123 -13.95 -1.06 4.76
CA LYS A 123 -13.90 -0.33 3.50
C LYS A 123 -15.27 0.28 3.22
N GLY A 124 -15.32 1.59 3.16
CA GLY A 124 -16.50 2.34 2.75
C GLY A 124 -16.74 2.25 1.24
N ILE A 125 -17.38 3.28 0.70
CA ILE A 125 -17.58 3.39 -0.74
C ILE A 125 -16.23 3.54 -1.44
N ASP A 126 -16.14 2.84 -2.56
CA ASP A 126 -14.99 2.90 -3.45
C ASP A 126 -15.16 4.03 -4.44
N GLU A 127 -14.16 4.88 -4.57
CA GLU A 127 -14.12 5.98 -5.54
C GLU A 127 -15.45 6.78 -5.62
N PRO A 128 -15.91 7.40 -4.52
CA PRO A 128 -17.22 8.02 -4.48
C PRO A 128 -17.41 9.12 -5.54
N ARG A 129 -16.29 9.72 -5.98
CA ARG A 129 -16.26 10.76 -7.01
C ARG A 129 -15.64 10.27 -8.32
N ASN A 130 -15.79 9.03 -8.68
CA ASN A 130 -15.32 8.54 -9.98
C ASN A 130 -16.17 9.17 -11.10
N PRO A 131 -15.57 9.90 -12.08
CA PRO A 131 -16.29 10.55 -13.16
C PRO A 131 -17.02 9.55 -14.08
N PHE A 132 -16.57 8.30 -14.16
CA PHE A 132 -17.29 7.25 -14.90
C PHE A 132 -18.63 6.87 -14.26
N ARG A 133 -18.90 7.30 -13.03
CA ARG A 133 -20.23 7.21 -12.43
C ARG A 133 -21.19 8.28 -12.97
N GLY A 134 -20.71 9.26 -13.75
CA GLY A 134 -21.47 10.35 -14.31
C GLY A 134 -22.16 11.20 -13.22
N ALA A 135 -23.43 11.57 -13.44
CA ALA A 135 -24.21 12.33 -12.45
C ALA A 135 -24.52 11.56 -11.14
N LYS A 136 -24.12 10.29 -11.05
CA LYS A 136 -24.35 9.42 -9.89
C LYS A 136 -23.20 9.49 -8.85
N TRP A 137 -22.51 10.61 -8.76
CA TRP A 137 -21.53 10.80 -7.68
C TRP A 137 -22.17 10.60 -6.32
N ILE A 138 -21.47 9.89 -5.47
CA ILE A 138 -21.92 9.69 -4.09
C ILE A 138 -21.50 10.90 -3.28
N ARG A 139 -22.49 11.65 -2.80
CA ARG A 139 -22.27 12.91 -2.07
C ARG A 139 -21.67 12.64 -0.68
N PRO A 140 -20.78 13.51 -0.19
CA PRO A 140 -20.15 13.35 1.13
C PRO A 140 -21.13 13.15 2.28
N ALA A 141 -22.27 13.86 2.26
CA ALA A 141 -23.23 13.83 3.37
C ALA A 141 -23.74 12.44 3.73
N GLY A 142 -23.98 11.57 2.75
CA GLY A 142 -24.40 10.18 3.00
C GLY A 142 -23.28 9.35 3.63
N LEU A 143 -22.07 9.54 3.18
CA LEU A 143 -20.88 8.85 3.70
C LEU A 143 -20.53 9.30 5.13
N VAL A 144 -20.70 10.60 5.43
CA VAL A 144 -20.52 11.14 6.79
C VAL A 144 -21.53 10.52 7.75
N ARG A 145 -22.82 10.43 7.36
CA ARG A 145 -23.82 9.76 8.21
C ARG A 145 -23.50 8.29 8.43
N ALA A 146 -23.02 7.58 7.39
CA ALA A 146 -22.61 6.20 7.51
C ALA A 146 -21.41 6.06 8.44
N HIS A 147 -20.38 6.91 8.31
CA HIS A 147 -19.22 6.95 9.23
C HIS A 147 -19.68 7.14 10.68
N THR A 148 -20.52 8.15 10.95
CA THR A 148 -21.06 8.39 12.29
C THR A 148 -21.80 7.17 12.83
N ARG A 149 -22.60 6.50 11.99
CA ARG A 149 -23.31 5.28 12.39
C ARG A 149 -22.37 4.11 12.68
N ILE A 150 -21.35 3.91 11.83
CA ILE A 150 -20.32 2.87 12.04
C ILE A 150 -19.61 3.11 13.36
N LYS A 151 -19.14 4.34 13.63
CA LYS A 151 -18.42 4.67 14.87
C LYS A 151 -19.30 4.53 16.12
N ALA A 152 -20.61 4.72 16.01
CA ALA A 152 -21.56 4.45 17.10
C ALA A 152 -21.75 2.94 17.37
N LEU A 153 -21.63 2.09 16.35
CA LEU A 153 -21.74 0.62 16.48
C LEU A 153 -20.40 -0.03 16.84
N ASP A 154 -19.33 0.53 16.34
CA ASP A 154 -17.95 0.05 16.47
C ASP A 154 -16.97 1.24 16.52
N PRO A 155 -16.63 1.73 17.70
CA PRO A 155 -15.70 2.84 17.86
C PRO A 155 -14.24 2.49 17.56
N LYS A 156 -13.90 1.19 17.51
CA LYS A 156 -12.51 0.71 17.42
C LYS A 156 -11.98 0.71 16.00
N HIS A 157 -12.68 0.02 15.08
CA HIS A 157 -12.17 -0.20 13.74
C HIS A 157 -12.29 1.06 12.87
N PRO A 158 -11.22 1.46 12.16
CA PRO A 158 -11.27 2.59 11.26
C PRO A 158 -12.09 2.31 10.00
N LEU A 159 -12.72 3.36 9.47
CA LEU A 159 -13.33 3.36 8.15
C LEU A 159 -12.37 3.96 7.13
N VAL A 160 -12.15 3.23 6.03
CA VAL A 160 -11.26 3.63 4.93
C VAL A 160 -12.08 3.96 3.69
N ILE A 161 -11.81 5.09 3.06
CA ILE A 161 -12.34 5.44 1.74
C ILE A 161 -11.19 5.61 0.76
N ILE A 162 -11.22 4.86 -0.34
CA ILE A 162 -10.28 5.01 -1.46
C ILE A 162 -10.92 5.95 -2.49
N GLN A 163 -10.18 6.98 -2.86
CA GLN A 163 -10.59 8.01 -3.82
C GLN A 163 -10.15 7.62 -5.24
N ALA A 164 -10.88 8.11 -6.25
CA ALA A 164 -10.42 8.03 -7.62
C ALA A 164 -9.19 8.96 -7.83
N PRO A 165 -8.24 8.60 -8.71
CA PRO A 165 -7.08 9.44 -9.02
C PRO A 165 -7.44 10.61 -9.94
N ARG A 166 -8.52 11.31 -9.63
CA ARG A 166 -9.14 12.33 -10.50
C ARG A 166 -9.71 13.50 -9.70
N GLY A 167 -9.80 14.65 -10.37
CA GLY A 167 -10.32 15.91 -9.85
C GLY A 167 -9.33 16.62 -8.91
N PRO A 168 -9.49 17.90 -8.65
CA PRO A 168 -8.64 18.68 -7.75
C PRO A 168 -8.88 18.32 -6.28
N VAL A 169 -7.91 18.64 -5.42
CA VAL A 169 -7.99 18.45 -3.95
C VAL A 169 -9.26 19.02 -3.34
N SER A 170 -9.68 20.22 -3.79
CA SER A 170 -10.90 20.88 -3.30
C SER A 170 -12.18 20.02 -3.43
N GLN A 171 -12.18 19.08 -4.35
CA GLN A 171 -13.30 18.15 -4.54
C GLN A 171 -13.22 16.93 -3.63
N LEU A 172 -12.06 16.62 -3.05
CA LEU A 172 -11.84 15.51 -2.13
C LEU A 172 -12.02 15.95 -0.67
N VAL A 173 -11.68 17.20 -0.36
CA VAL A 173 -11.80 17.79 0.99
C VAL A 173 -13.16 17.58 1.65
N PRO A 174 -14.30 17.72 0.97
CA PRO A 174 -15.63 17.49 1.57
C PRO A 174 -15.84 16.07 2.11
N TYR A 175 -15.05 15.09 1.70
CA TYR A 175 -15.15 13.70 2.19
C TYR A 175 -14.37 13.47 3.49
N ARG A 176 -13.53 14.39 3.96
CA ARG A 176 -12.74 14.26 5.21
C ARG A 176 -13.52 13.77 6.42
N PRO A 177 -14.76 14.25 6.69
CA PRO A 177 -15.53 13.76 7.83
C PRO A 177 -16.06 12.33 7.67
N ALA A 178 -15.95 11.74 6.47
CA ALA A 178 -16.52 10.44 6.15
C ALA A 178 -15.56 9.26 6.32
N PHE A 179 -14.34 9.47 6.78
CA PHE A 179 -13.34 8.41 6.94
C PHE A 179 -12.38 8.68 8.10
N ASP A 180 -11.75 7.63 8.58
CA ASP A 180 -10.61 7.68 9.50
C ASP A 180 -9.29 7.63 8.74
N ILE A 181 -9.27 6.87 7.64
CA ILE A 181 -8.15 6.70 6.71
C ILE A 181 -8.69 6.95 5.29
N THR A 182 -7.94 7.68 4.48
CA THR A 182 -8.24 7.79 3.05
C THR A 182 -7.20 7.06 2.20
N GLY A 183 -7.32 7.13 0.89
CA GLY A 183 -6.35 6.60 -0.05
C GLY A 183 -6.74 6.92 -1.48
N VAL A 184 -5.94 6.47 -2.42
CA VAL A 184 -6.20 6.59 -3.85
C VAL A 184 -5.70 5.37 -4.59
N ASP A 185 -6.46 4.97 -5.61
CA ASP A 185 -6.04 3.98 -6.59
C ASP A 185 -5.21 4.67 -7.68
N ILE A 186 -4.03 4.16 -7.99
CA ILE A 186 -3.21 4.66 -9.09
C ILE A 186 -2.53 3.51 -9.84
N PHE A 187 -2.82 3.38 -11.14
CA PHE A 187 -2.41 2.28 -11.99
C PHE A 187 -1.75 2.82 -13.27
N PRO A 188 -0.47 3.28 -13.17
CA PRO A 188 0.18 4.00 -14.26
C PRO A 188 0.64 3.11 -15.41
N ILE A 189 0.81 1.80 -15.19
CA ILE A 189 1.29 0.88 -16.22
C ILE A 189 0.13 0.50 -17.12
N ALA A 190 0.09 1.11 -18.31
CA ALA A 190 -0.94 0.91 -19.32
C ALA A 190 -0.38 1.30 -20.71
N TYR A 191 -1.16 1.05 -21.74
CA TYR A 191 -0.92 1.60 -23.07
C TYR A 191 -2.23 2.15 -23.66
N PRO A 192 -2.25 3.42 -24.05
CA PRO A 192 -1.20 4.44 -23.83
C PRO A 192 -1.03 4.75 -22.34
N PRO A 193 0.16 5.24 -21.92
CA PRO A 193 0.40 5.61 -20.53
C PRO A 193 -0.47 6.81 -20.10
N GLY A 194 -0.71 6.96 -18.77
CA GLY A 194 -1.48 8.08 -18.23
C GLY A 194 -3.00 7.89 -18.25
N LEU A 195 -3.53 6.76 -18.72
CA LEU A 195 -4.99 6.54 -18.84
C LEU A 195 -5.72 6.53 -17.50
N HIS A 196 -5.07 6.08 -16.42
CA HIS A 196 -5.76 5.83 -15.15
C HIS A 196 -6.04 7.10 -14.35
N SER A 197 -5.33 8.21 -14.59
CA SER A 197 -5.52 9.47 -13.85
C SER A 197 -5.78 10.65 -14.79
N ASP A 198 -6.25 11.78 -14.22
CA ASP A 198 -6.31 13.07 -14.91
C ASP A 198 -5.08 13.95 -14.63
N ASN A 199 -4.06 13.42 -13.99
CA ASN A 199 -2.77 14.08 -13.82
C ASN A 199 -2.04 14.13 -15.16
N GLY A 200 -1.44 15.27 -15.50
CA GLY A 200 -0.67 15.43 -16.74
C GLY A 200 0.64 14.64 -16.80
N ASN A 201 1.02 13.94 -15.73
CA ASN A 201 2.19 13.07 -15.69
C ASN A 201 1.83 11.64 -16.16
N PRO A 202 2.26 11.22 -17.38
CA PRO A 202 2.00 9.88 -17.88
C PRO A 202 2.98 8.82 -17.35
N ASP A 203 3.98 9.24 -16.58
CA ASP A 203 5.06 8.41 -16.07
C ASP A 203 4.65 7.68 -14.77
N ILE A 204 5.36 6.60 -14.42
CA ILE A 204 5.08 5.88 -13.17
C ILE A 204 5.30 6.72 -11.92
N SER A 205 6.05 7.81 -12.01
CA SER A 205 6.24 8.78 -10.93
C SER A 205 4.97 9.57 -10.57
N VAL A 206 3.89 9.43 -11.32
CA VAL A 206 2.55 9.92 -10.96
C VAL A 206 2.06 9.34 -9.62
N VAL A 207 2.61 8.23 -9.16
CA VAL A 207 2.33 7.67 -7.82
C VAL A 207 2.69 8.67 -6.73
N GLY A 208 3.86 9.34 -6.85
CA GLY A 208 4.26 10.41 -5.92
C GLY A 208 3.35 11.62 -5.98
N ASP A 209 2.93 12.03 -7.19
CA ASP A 209 2.00 13.14 -7.38
C ASP A 209 0.65 12.87 -6.73
N MET A 210 0.14 11.63 -6.86
CA MET A 210 -1.10 11.20 -6.22
C MET A 210 -0.94 11.06 -4.70
N ALA A 211 0.20 10.58 -4.20
CA ALA A 211 0.47 10.51 -2.77
C ALA A 211 0.52 11.93 -2.15
N TYR A 212 1.18 12.88 -2.79
CA TYR A 212 1.19 14.29 -2.37
C TYR A 212 -0.24 14.86 -2.33
N LYS A 213 -1.02 14.62 -3.39
CA LYS A 213 -2.43 15.03 -3.46
C LYS A 213 -3.27 14.42 -2.32
N MET A 214 -3.00 13.17 -1.93
CA MET A 214 -3.71 12.53 -0.82
C MET A 214 -3.28 13.08 0.54
N ASP A 215 -2.02 13.39 0.74
CA ASP A 215 -1.56 14.06 1.97
C ASP A 215 -2.31 15.38 2.17
N GLU A 216 -2.38 16.21 1.12
CA GLU A 216 -3.13 17.46 1.14
C GLU A 216 -4.64 17.21 1.35
N ALA A 217 -5.25 16.27 0.62
CA ALA A 217 -6.67 15.97 0.71
C ALA A 217 -7.07 15.35 2.05
N SER A 218 -6.18 14.61 2.71
CA SER A 218 -6.45 13.91 3.97
C SER A 218 -6.68 14.83 5.15
N GLY A 219 -6.06 16.03 5.13
CA GLY A 219 -6.13 16.98 6.24
C GLY A 219 -5.44 16.47 7.51
N GLY A 220 -4.33 15.78 7.35
CA GLY A 220 -3.53 15.21 8.44
C GLY A 220 -3.98 13.81 8.90
N LYS A 221 -5.04 13.25 8.34
CA LYS A 221 -5.39 11.84 8.54
C LYS A 221 -4.45 10.94 7.73
N PRO A 222 -4.19 9.70 8.17
CA PRO A 222 -3.37 8.78 7.39
C PRO A 222 -4.01 8.44 6.05
N PHE A 223 -3.16 8.12 5.07
CA PHE A 223 -3.62 7.63 3.78
C PHE A 223 -2.87 6.39 3.34
N TRP A 224 -3.55 5.56 2.55
CA TRP A 224 -3.00 4.37 1.91
C TRP A 224 -2.97 4.56 0.41
N MET A 225 -2.01 3.93 -0.26
CA MET A 225 -1.94 3.91 -1.72
C MET A 225 -2.32 2.54 -2.24
N THR A 226 -3.25 2.50 -3.20
CA THR A 226 -3.56 1.26 -3.92
C THR A 226 -2.77 1.24 -5.22
N LEU A 227 -1.82 0.32 -5.30
CA LEU A 227 -0.90 0.13 -6.42
C LEU A 227 -1.33 -1.03 -7.30
N GLN A 228 -0.73 -1.13 -8.46
CA GLN A 228 -1.14 -2.00 -9.54
C GLN A 228 -0.44 -3.37 -9.49
N ILE A 229 -1.24 -4.45 -9.48
CA ILE A 229 -0.84 -5.73 -10.10
C ILE A 229 -1.31 -5.68 -11.57
N ALA A 230 -2.62 -5.53 -11.75
CA ALA A 230 -3.27 -5.31 -13.05
C ALA A 230 -4.56 -4.49 -12.85
N TRP A 231 -5.15 -4.01 -13.94
CA TRP A 231 -6.44 -3.33 -13.92
C TRP A 231 -7.17 -3.49 -15.26
N SER A 232 -8.43 -3.12 -15.34
CA SER A 232 -9.25 -3.32 -16.53
C SER A 232 -8.71 -2.61 -17.80
N GLY A 233 -7.92 -1.53 -17.64
CA GLY A 233 -7.29 -0.83 -18.76
C GLY A 233 -6.11 -1.58 -19.41
N VAL A 234 -5.68 -2.72 -18.83
CA VAL A 234 -4.67 -3.61 -19.42
C VAL A 234 -5.25 -4.98 -19.80
N ALA A 235 -6.53 -5.22 -19.50
CA ALA A 235 -7.20 -6.47 -19.85
C ALA A 235 -7.88 -6.34 -21.24
N PRO A 236 -7.70 -7.32 -22.13
CA PRO A 236 -8.44 -7.38 -23.38
C PRO A 236 -9.96 -7.37 -23.11
N SER A 237 -10.70 -6.67 -23.95
CA SER A 237 -12.15 -6.56 -23.84
C SER A 237 -12.79 -6.61 -25.24
N LYS A 238 -14.13 -6.70 -25.31
CA LYS A 238 -14.85 -6.62 -26.59
C LYS A 238 -14.58 -5.30 -27.33
N ALA A 239 -14.33 -4.20 -26.61
CA ALA A 239 -14.02 -2.89 -27.16
C ALA A 239 -12.54 -2.72 -27.55
N ALA A 240 -11.65 -3.54 -26.98
CA ALA A 240 -10.22 -3.52 -27.22
C ALA A 240 -9.66 -4.95 -27.18
N PRO A 241 -9.99 -5.80 -28.19
CA PRO A 241 -9.60 -7.22 -28.19
C PRO A 241 -8.09 -7.42 -28.34
N ASP A 242 -7.41 -6.50 -29.02
CA ASP A 242 -5.98 -6.56 -29.33
C ASP A 242 -5.10 -5.88 -28.28
N LEU A 243 -5.67 -5.51 -27.13
CA LEU A 243 -4.93 -4.85 -26.06
C LEU A 243 -3.89 -5.83 -25.48
N VAL A 244 -2.63 -5.42 -25.48
CA VAL A 244 -1.54 -6.22 -24.90
C VAL A 244 -1.45 -5.94 -23.40
N PRO A 245 -1.62 -6.95 -22.55
CA PRO A 245 -1.49 -6.78 -21.09
C PRO A 245 -0.13 -6.19 -20.70
N ARG A 246 -0.15 -5.26 -19.75
CA ARG A 246 1.04 -4.61 -19.22
C ARG A 246 1.06 -4.78 -17.70
N PHE A 247 2.17 -5.31 -17.20
CA PHE A 247 2.41 -5.48 -15.78
C PHE A 247 3.63 -4.66 -15.36
N PRO A 248 3.66 -4.15 -14.12
CA PRO A 248 4.88 -3.59 -13.57
C PRO A 248 6.01 -4.62 -13.58
N THR A 249 7.21 -4.19 -13.92
CA THR A 249 8.42 -4.95 -13.62
C THR A 249 8.74 -4.85 -12.11
N LEU A 250 9.61 -5.72 -11.59
CA LEU A 250 10.09 -5.63 -10.21
C LEU A 250 10.64 -4.24 -9.88
N LYS A 251 11.42 -3.64 -10.78
CA LYS A 251 11.96 -2.28 -10.60
C LYS A 251 10.86 -1.23 -10.51
N GLN A 252 9.86 -1.31 -11.37
CA GLN A 252 8.74 -0.37 -11.40
C GLN A 252 7.85 -0.52 -10.15
N GLU A 253 7.51 -1.75 -9.76
CA GLU A 253 6.70 -2.00 -8.57
C GLU A 253 7.41 -1.54 -7.29
N ARG A 254 8.72 -1.84 -7.19
CA ARG A 254 9.56 -1.37 -6.10
C ARG A 254 9.58 0.16 -6.04
N PHE A 255 9.80 0.84 -7.19
CA PHE A 255 9.78 2.29 -7.27
C PHE A 255 8.45 2.87 -6.79
N MET A 256 7.32 2.39 -7.32
CA MET A 256 5.98 2.86 -6.96
C MET A 256 5.71 2.71 -5.45
N ALA A 257 6.04 1.56 -4.88
CA ALA A 257 5.86 1.29 -3.46
C ALA A 257 6.69 2.25 -2.58
N TYR A 258 7.95 2.43 -2.91
CA TYR A 258 8.83 3.29 -2.14
C TYR A 258 8.53 4.78 -2.35
N GLN A 259 8.13 5.20 -3.55
CA GLN A 259 7.70 6.57 -3.81
C GLN A 259 6.47 6.93 -2.99
N ALA A 260 5.47 6.04 -2.92
CA ALA A 260 4.32 6.22 -2.04
C ALA A 260 4.73 6.42 -0.57
N ILE A 261 5.67 5.61 -0.07
CA ILE A 261 6.21 5.71 1.31
C ILE A 261 6.97 7.01 1.52
N VAL A 262 7.79 7.45 0.56
CA VAL A 262 8.54 8.71 0.62
C VAL A 262 7.59 9.90 0.75
N HIS A 263 6.47 9.88 0.04
CA HIS A 263 5.43 10.91 0.09
C HIS A 263 4.42 10.73 1.24
N GLY A 264 4.66 9.80 2.18
CA GLY A 264 3.94 9.75 3.44
C GLY A 264 2.84 8.69 3.54
N ALA A 265 2.66 7.83 2.56
CA ALA A 265 1.71 6.72 2.67
C ALA A 265 1.96 5.88 3.93
N ARG A 266 0.89 5.48 4.61
CA ARG A 266 0.90 4.70 5.86
C ARG A 266 0.38 3.29 5.68
N GLY A 267 0.21 2.87 4.45
CA GLY A 267 -0.13 1.52 4.03
C GLY A 267 -0.12 1.42 2.51
N LEU A 268 0.11 0.23 2.02
CA LEU A 268 0.09 -0.10 0.59
C LEU A 268 -0.90 -1.22 0.36
N ILE A 269 -1.73 -1.04 -0.64
CA ILE A 269 -2.69 -2.05 -1.11
C ILE A 269 -2.33 -2.38 -2.56
N PHE A 270 -2.45 -3.64 -2.94
CA PHE A 270 -2.17 -4.08 -4.31
C PHE A 270 -3.43 -4.66 -4.95
N PHE A 271 -3.77 -4.17 -6.14
CA PHE A 271 -5.01 -4.49 -6.85
C PHE A 271 -4.74 -5.26 -8.13
N GLY A 272 -5.61 -6.22 -8.45
CA GLY A 272 -5.68 -6.82 -9.79
C GLY A 272 -5.15 -8.26 -9.90
N GLY A 273 -4.74 -8.88 -8.79
CA GLY A 273 -4.31 -10.28 -8.82
C GLY A 273 -5.39 -11.28 -9.27
N HIS A 274 -6.65 -10.89 -9.16
CA HIS A 274 -7.83 -11.68 -9.56
C HIS A 274 -8.18 -11.56 -11.06
N LEU A 275 -7.54 -10.69 -11.80
CA LEU A 275 -7.77 -10.53 -13.25
C LEU A 275 -7.08 -11.67 -14.01
N THR A 276 -7.69 -12.83 -13.96
CA THR A 276 -7.10 -14.09 -14.48
C THR A 276 -7.07 -14.18 -15.99
N GLU A 277 -7.83 -13.35 -16.72
CA GLU A 277 -7.80 -13.23 -18.17
C GLU A 277 -6.47 -12.67 -18.73
N VAL A 278 -5.65 -12.06 -17.87
CA VAL A 278 -4.33 -11.54 -18.23
C VAL A 278 -3.18 -12.30 -17.58
N CYS A 279 -3.47 -13.42 -16.92
CA CYS A 279 -2.49 -14.28 -16.25
C CYS A 279 -2.03 -15.43 -17.13
N THR A 280 -1.06 -16.21 -16.65
CA THR A 280 -0.72 -17.50 -17.25
C THR A 280 -1.89 -18.50 -17.11
N PRO A 281 -1.99 -19.53 -17.96
CA PRO A 281 -3.03 -20.54 -17.81
C PRO A 281 -3.05 -21.23 -16.43
N ASP A 282 -1.87 -21.45 -15.84
CA ASP A 282 -1.75 -22.05 -14.51
C ASP A 282 -2.25 -21.12 -13.41
N ASP A 283 -1.93 -19.83 -13.50
CA ASP A 283 -2.44 -18.82 -12.59
C ASP A 283 -3.95 -18.67 -12.70
N ALA A 284 -4.48 -18.67 -13.94
CA ALA A 284 -5.93 -18.60 -14.18
C ALA A 284 -6.65 -19.80 -13.56
N LYS A 285 -6.09 -21.00 -13.68
CA LYS A 285 -6.61 -22.22 -13.03
C LYS A 285 -6.57 -22.12 -11.51
N ALA A 286 -5.52 -21.51 -10.95
CA ALA A 286 -5.38 -21.27 -9.52
C ALA A 286 -6.20 -20.08 -9.02
N GLY A 287 -6.87 -19.34 -9.92
CA GLY A 287 -7.77 -18.24 -9.61
C GLY A 287 -7.07 -16.94 -9.16
N TRP A 288 -5.74 -16.82 -9.34
CA TRP A 288 -5.00 -15.63 -8.95
C TRP A 288 -3.61 -15.56 -9.62
N ASN A 289 -3.04 -14.35 -9.79
CA ASN A 289 -1.75 -14.13 -10.46
C ASN A 289 -0.56 -14.46 -9.55
N TRP A 290 -0.30 -15.72 -9.33
CA TRP A 290 0.81 -16.23 -8.53
C TRP A 290 2.18 -15.98 -9.16
N THR A 291 2.25 -15.91 -10.50
CA THR A 291 3.50 -15.60 -11.21
C THR A 291 3.95 -14.18 -10.87
N PHE A 292 3.04 -13.20 -10.91
CA PHE A 292 3.34 -11.83 -10.50
C PHE A 292 3.73 -11.75 -9.02
N TRP A 293 2.98 -12.45 -8.16
CA TRP A 293 3.31 -12.52 -6.73
C TRP A 293 4.76 -12.97 -6.52
N ARG A 294 5.15 -14.11 -7.06
CA ARG A 294 6.47 -14.70 -6.84
C ARG A 294 7.62 -13.87 -7.43
N GLN A 295 7.42 -13.32 -8.63
CA GLN A 295 8.49 -12.67 -9.39
C GLN A 295 8.63 -11.18 -9.09
N VAL A 296 7.55 -10.52 -8.72
CA VAL A 296 7.50 -9.06 -8.60
C VAL A 296 7.08 -8.63 -7.20
N LEU A 297 5.88 -9.01 -6.76
CA LEU A 297 5.30 -8.41 -5.56
C LEU A 297 5.93 -8.94 -4.27
N ARG A 298 6.10 -10.26 -4.13
CA ARG A 298 6.68 -10.87 -2.92
C ARG A 298 8.08 -10.35 -2.60
N PRO A 299 9.01 -10.17 -3.56
CA PRO A 299 10.31 -9.53 -3.29
C PRO A 299 10.17 -8.13 -2.70
N VAL A 300 9.28 -7.29 -3.24
CA VAL A 300 9.03 -5.93 -2.72
C VAL A 300 8.45 -5.98 -1.30
N VAL A 301 7.44 -6.80 -1.09
CA VAL A 301 6.82 -6.99 0.23
C VAL A 301 7.82 -7.49 1.26
N HIS A 302 8.70 -8.43 0.87
CA HIS A 302 9.75 -8.96 1.74
C HIS A 302 10.75 -7.87 2.18
N GLU A 303 11.16 -6.96 1.29
CA GLU A 303 11.98 -5.80 1.67
C GLU A 303 11.26 -4.94 2.73
N LEU A 304 10.00 -4.58 2.46
CA LEU A 304 9.21 -3.69 3.32
C LEU A 304 8.94 -4.30 4.72
N THR A 305 8.80 -5.61 4.82
CA THR A 305 8.53 -6.31 6.09
C THR A 305 9.78 -6.84 6.78
N SER A 306 10.94 -6.71 6.13
CA SER A 306 12.22 -7.16 6.70
C SER A 306 12.50 -6.50 8.06
N SER A 307 13.20 -7.21 8.93
CA SER A 307 13.66 -6.68 10.23
C SER A 307 14.59 -5.46 10.06
N GLN A 308 15.20 -5.32 8.89
CA GLN A 308 16.11 -4.22 8.57
C GLN A 308 15.37 -2.91 8.26
N LEU A 309 14.21 -2.94 7.57
CA LEU A 309 13.49 -1.74 7.12
C LEU A 309 12.19 -1.48 7.89
N ARG A 310 11.46 -2.53 8.27
CA ARG A 310 10.18 -2.40 8.96
C ARG A 310 10.18 -1.37 10.10
N PRO A 311 11.22 -1.28 10.97
CA PRO A 311 11.23 -0.26 12.03
C PRO A 311 11.12 1.18 11.51
N ALA A 312 11.69 1.48 10.34
CA ALA A 312 11.60 2.80 9.74
C ALA A 312 10.19 3.13 9.21
N LEU A 313 9.39 2.14 8.80
CA LEU A 313 8.02 2.35 8.34
C LEU A 313 7.05 2.65 9.48
N LEU A 314 7.41 2.30 10.71
CA LEU A 314 6.56 2.44 11.91
C LEU A 314 6.81 3.73 12.70
N VAL A 315 7.67 4.61 12.20
CA VAL A 315 8.01 5.90 12.82
C VAL A 315 7.65 7.06 11.90
N PRO A 316 7.47 8.29 12.45
CA PRO A 316 7.24 9.47 11.63
C PRO A 316 8.53 9.89 10.88
N ASN A 317 8.41 10.86 9.99
CA ASN A 317 9.57 11.54 9.41
C ASN A 317 10.40 12.19 10.52
N ALA A 318 11.71 12.02 10.46
CA ALA A 318 12.63 12.69 11.38
C ALA A 318 12.73 14.18 11.06
N LYS A 319 12.92 15.00 12.10
CA LYS A 319 13.22 16.44 11.94
C LYS A 319 14.69 16.67 11.55
N ILE A 320 15.18 15.89 10.59
CA ILE A 320 16.54 15.94 10.06
C ILE A 320 16.42 16.26 8.58
N LEU A 321 17.05 17.34 8.15
CA LEU A 321 16.98 17.80 6.77
C LEU A 321 18.17 17.26 5.97
N VAL A 322 17.92 16.20 5.21
CA VAL A 322 18.85 15.73 4.17
C VAL A 322 18.44 16.39 2.84
N ARG A 323 19.41 16.89 2.09
CA ARG A 323 19.22 17.57 0.80
C ARG A 323 20.05 16.91 -0.29
N THR A 324 19.58 17.02 -1.53
CA THR A 324 20.31 16.57 -2.72
C THR A 324 21.02 17.73 -3.40
N LYS A 325 22.20 17.46 -3.98
CA LYS A 325 22.94 18.41 -4.80
C LYS A 325 23.49 17.68 -6.04
N PRO A 326 23.23 18.14 -7.28
CA PRO A 326 22.33 19.25 -7.58
C PRO A 326 20.92 18.97 -7.07
N HIS A 327 20.08 20.01 -6.99
CA HIS A 327 18.66 19.79 -6.73
C HIS A 327 18.12 18.92 -7.87
N SER A 328 17.77 17.69 -7.54
CA SER A 328 17.53 16.63 -8.52
C SER A 328 16.13 16.05 -8.36
N GLU A 329 15.71 15.25 -9.32
CA GLU A 329 14.48 14.46 -9.27
C GLU A 329 14.54 13.29 -8.25
N VAL A 330 15.44 13.37 -7.27
CA VAL A 330 15.53 12.40 -6.17
C VAL A 330 14.72 12.92 -4.99
N GLU A 331 13.67 12.19 -4.67
CA GLU A 331 12.75 12.44 -3.56
C GLU A 331 13.21 11.66 -2.34
N LEU A 332 13.08 12.24 -1.14
CA LEU A 332 13.65 11.70 0.09
C LEU A 332 12.64 11.62 1.22
N ALA A 333 12.71 10.53 1.98
CA ALA A 333 12.16 10.46 3.33
C ALA A 333 13.24 10.10 4.33
N VAL A 334 13.30 10.82 5.44
CA VAL A 334 14.26 10.58 6.52
C VAL A 334 13.51 10.04 7.74
N ARG A 335 13.93 8.91 8.26
CA ARG A 335 13.32 8.23 9.40
C ARG A 335 14.37 7.92 10.45
N ARG A 336 13.99 8.00 11.73
CA ARG A 336 14.86 7.55 12.84
C ARG A 336 14.14 6.48 13.66
N ALA A 337 14.69 5.28 13.67
CA ALA A 337 14.19 4.17 14.44
C ALA A 337 15.28 3.62 15.36
N GLY A 338 15.13 3.81 16.66
CA GLY A 338 16.15 3.48 17.64
C GLY A 338 17.47 4.22 17.36
N LYS A 339 18.56 3.47 17.24
CA LYS A 339 19.89 4.00 16.94
C LYS A 339 20.16 4.21 15.43
N PHE A 340 19.22 3.84 14.57
CA PHE A 340 19.42 3.93 13.13
C PHE A 340 18.71 5.14 12.51
N LEU A 341 19.42 5.83 11.62
CA LEU A 341 18.88 6.78 10.68
C LEU A 341 18.72 6.10 9.32
N TYR A 342 17.55 6.25 8.73
CA TYR A 342 17.23 5.78 7.40
C TYR A 342 17.01 6.99 6.47
N VAL A 343 17.63 6.95 5.31
CA VAL A 343 17.31 7.86 4.20
C VAL A 343 16.78 6.99 3.07
N ILE A 344 15.48 7.10 2.81
CA ILE A 344 14.82 6.40 1.70
C ILE A 344 14.81 7.37 0.53
N ALA A 345 15.46 7.01 -0.55
CA ALA A 345 15.63 7.86 -1.73
C ALA A 345 15.07 7.16 -2.96
N VAL A 346 14.26 7.88 -3.72
CA VAL A 346 13.71 7.40 -5.00
C VAL A 346 13.98 8.43 -6.08
N LYS A 347 14.40 7.98 -7.26
CA LYS A 347 14.62 8.86 -8.40
C LYS A 347 13.47 8.73 -9.38
N ARG A 348 12.85 9.85 -9.73
CA ARG A 348 11.93 9.94 -10.87
C ARG A 348 12.64 9.56 -12.18
N GLY A 349 11.95 9.54 -13.29
CA GLY A 349 12.50 9.28 -14.61
C GLY A 349 13.76 10.08 -14.97
N GLY A 350 13.97 10.39 -16.22
CA GLY A 350 15.07 11.17 -16.73
C GLY A 350 16.40 10.41 -16.84
N SER A 351 17.55 11.12 -16.88
CA SER A 351 18.87 10.54 -17.06
C SER A 351 19.49 10.01 -15.77
N THR A 352 20.49 9.15 -15.89
CA THR A 352 21.33 8.73 -14.76
C THR A 352 22.15 9.90 -14.23
N LEU A 353 22.15 10.09 -12.91
CA LEU A 353 22.81 11.22 -12.23
C LEU A 353 23.67 10.74 -11.07
N LEU A 354 24.83 11.37 -10.89
CA LEU A 354 25.58 11.33 -9.63
C LEU A 354 25.01 12.40 -8.70
N VAL A 355 24.44 11.99 -7.58
CA VAL A 355 23.79 12.90 -6.62
C VAL A 355 24.58 12.90 -5.31
N GLU A 356 24.82 14.09 -4.77
CA GLU A 356 25.36 14.26 -3.43
C GLU A 356 24.21 14.49 -2.44
N LEU A 357 24.18 13.68 -1.38
CA LEU A 357 23.23 13.79 -0.27
C LEU A 357 23.97 14.43 0.91
N LEU A 358 23.42 15.53 1.44
CA LEU A 358 24.03 16.37 2.46
C LEU A 358 23.09 16.56 3.65
N GLY A 359 23.67 16.81 4.84
CA GLY A 359 22.88 17.11 6.04
C GLY A 359 22.71 15.92 6.99
N LEU A 360 23.53 14.89 6.84
CA LEU A 360 23.55 13.79 7.82
C LEU A 360 23.99 14.33 9.20
N PRO A 361 23.33 13.91 10.29
CA PRO A 361 23.69 14.34 11.64
C PRO A 361 24.99 13.68 12.09
N LYS A 362 25.54 14.19 13.17
CA LYS A 362 26.59 13.49 13.93
C LYS A 362 25.98 12.32 14.72
N ARG A 363 26.84 11.40 15.16
CA ARG A 363 26.49 10.35 16.11
C ARG A 363 26.09 10.94 17.47
N GLN A 364 25.47 10.14 18.33
CA GLN A 364 25.04 10.55 19.66
C GLN A 364 26.21 11.04 20.53
N ASN A 365 27.40 10.48 20.35
CA ASN A 365 28.64 10.88 21.03
C ASN A 365 29.32 12.12 20.40
N GLY A 366 28.68 12.79 19.42
CA GLY A 366 29.23 13.97 18.74
C GLY A 366 30.19 13.66 17.59
N ALA A 367 30.62 12.40 17.40
CA ALA A 367 31.53 12.00 16.32
C ALA A 367 30.82 12.10 14.94
N PRO A 368 31.57 12.44 13.86
CA PRO A 368 31.00 12.43 12.52
C PRO A 368 30.68 11.00 12.07
N LEU A 369 29.65 10.89 11.23
CA LEU A 369 29.43 9.65 10.47
C LEU A 369 30.51 9.51 9.40
N THR A 370 31.09 8.33 9.28
CA THR A 370 32.11 8.00 8.27
C THR A 370 31.67 6.94 7.28
N LYS A 371 30.64 6.18 7.63
CA LYS A 371 30.09 5.09 6.81
C LYS A 371 28.61 4.87 7.05
N GLY A 372 27.97 4.30 6.08
CA GLY A 372 26.61 3.72 6.12
C GLY A 372 26.54 2.50 5.23
N GLU A 373 25.36 1.98 5.05
CA GLU A 373 25.08 0.86 4.17
C GLU A 373 23.83 1.12 3.34
N VAL A 374 23.75 0.51 2.17
CA VAL A 374 22.55 0.51 1.31
C VAL A 374 21.88 -0.83 1.45
N LEU A 375 20.68 -0.83 2.03
CA LEU A 375 19.91 -2.04 2.25
C LEU A 375 19.42 -2.61 0.92
N PHE A 376 19.36 -3.93 0.83
CA PHE A 376 18.88 -4.70 -0.33
C PHE A 376 19.78 -4.57 -1.58
N GLU A 377 20.95 -3.96 -1.44
CA GLU A 377 21.99 -3.94 -2.44
C GLU A 377 23.23 -4.61 -1.86
N TYR A 378 23.74 -5.64 -2.56
CA TYR A 378 24.78 -6.49 -2.04
C TYR A 378 26.04 -6.40 -2.88
N VAL A 379 27.19 -6.37 -2.23
CA VAL A 379 28.47 -6.44 -2.90
C VAL A 379 28.66 -7.86 -3.42
N GLN A 380 28.72 -8.01 -4.73
CA GLN A 380 29.20 -9.25 -5.33
C GLN A 380 30.71 -9.38 -5.05
N ARG A 381 31.08 -10.12 -4.03
CA ARG A 381 32.46 -10.58 -3.89
C ARG A 381 32.63 -11.83 -4.76
N PRO A 382 33.70 -11.95 -5.53
CA PRO A 382 34.07 -13.24 -6.09
C PRO A 382 34.36 -14.16 -4.89
N LEU A 383 33.39 -15.00 -4.54
CA LEU A 383 33.54 -16.01 -3.49
C LEU A 383 33.90 -17.34 -4.15
N PRO A 384 34.84 -18.11 -3.55
CA PRO A 384 34.97 -19.48 -3.97
C PRO A 384 33.65 -20.23 -3.79
N PRO A 385 33.26 -21.11 -4.72
CA PRO A 385 32.01 -21.86 -4.64
C PRO A 385 31.99 -22.80 -3.42
N PRO A 386 30.78 -23.05 -2.85
CA PRO A 386 29.50 -22.48 -3.22
C PRO A 386 29.19 -21.16 -2.46
N PRO A 387 28.45 -20.22 -3.10
CA PRO A 387 28.02 -19.01 -2.40
C PRO A 387 27.05 -19.41 -1.28
N ARG A 388 27.32 -19.01 -0.05
CA ARG A 388 26.38 -19.17 1.06
C ARG A 388 25.40 -18.00 1.06
N PRO A 389 24.10 -18.24 0.95
CA PRO A 389 23.07 -17.17 0.90
C PRO A 389 23.06 -16.25 2.12
N ASP A 390 23.57 -16.72 3.23
CA ASP A 390 23.60 -16.06 4.55
C ASP A 390 24.71 -15.01 4.71
N ARG A 391 25.54 -14.79 3.69
CA ARG A 391 26.64 -13.81 3.71
C ARG A 391 26.49 -12.68 2.69
N GLN A 392 25.29 -12.23 2.41
CA GLN A 392 25.07 -11.02 1.63
C GLN A 392 25.48 -9.79 2.46
N VAL A 393 26.58 -9.17 2.08
CA VAL A 393 27.06 -7.93 2.73
C VAL A 393 26.40 -6.73 2.04
N PRO A 394 25.59 -5.92 2.76
CA PRO A 394 25.02 -4.71 2.17
C PRO A 394 26.09 -3.82 1.55
N ARG A 395 25.76 -3.16 0.47
CA ARG A 395 26.67 -2.23 -0.21
C ARG A 395 27.08 -1.11 0.76
N PRO A 396 28.37 -0.91 1.05
CA PRO A 396 28.80 0.15 1.93
C PRO A 396 28.72 1.51 1.23
N ILE A 397 28.42 2.57 1.99
CA ILE A 397 28.53 3.96 1.54
C ILE A 397 29.52 4.70 2.43
N LYS A 398 30.45 5.45 1.82
CA LYS A 398 31.41 6.28 2.53
C LYS A 398 30.80 7.66 2.78
N VAL A 399 30.89 8.15 4.01
CA VAL A 399 30.38 9.47 4.41
C VAL A 399 31.56 10.38 4.74
N SER A 400 31.52 11.61 4.29
CA SER A 400 32.50 12.66 4.57
C SER A 400 31.83 14.02 4.66
N GLY A 401 32.19 14.85 5.62
CA GLY A 401 31.60 16.18 5.78
C GLY A 401 30.08 16.21 6.02
N GLY A 402 29.51 15.11 6.58
CA GLY A 402 28.06 15.01 6.77
C GLY A 402 27.27 14.71 5.49
N GLY A 403 27.93 14.21 4.46
CA GLY A 403 27.30 13.83 3.19
C GLY A 403 27.97 12.64 2.52
N PHE A 404 27.36 12.18 1.43
CA PHE A 404 27.85 11.12 0.57
C PHE A 404 27.36 11.29 -0.85
N ARG A 405 27.95 10.55 -1.79
CA ARG A 405 27.55 10.55 -3.20
C ARG A 405 27.12 9.18 -3.63
N ASP A 406 26.08 9.12 -4.47
CA ASP A 406 25.66 7.88 -5.10
C ASP A 406 25.06 8.13 -6.49
N TRP A 407 25.08 7.08 -7.34
CA TRP A 407 24.48 7.12 -8.66
C TRP A 407 23.01 6.71 -8.60
N PHE A 408 22.19 7.42 -9.36
CA PHE A 408 20.76 7.12 -9.50
C PHE A 408 20.41 7.02 -10.98
N SER A 409 19.98 5.86 -11.41
CA SER A 409 19.32 5.65 -12.70
C SER A 409 17.81 5.94 -12.58
N PRO A 410 17.08 6.10 -13.71
CA PRO A 410 15.62 6.25 -13.68
C PRO A 410 14.96 5.16 -12.84
N TYR A 411 14.06 5.56 -11.95
CA TYR A 411 13.30 4.68 -11.05
C TYR A 411 14.14 3.87 -10.06
N ASP A 412 15.36 4.31 -9.77
CA ASP A 412 16.13 3.70 -8.70
C ASP A 412 15.54 4.03 -7.33
N VAL A 413 15.68 3.06 -6.44
CA VAL A 413 15.34 3.16 -5.02
C VAL A 413 16.56 2.75 -4.23
N HIS A 414 17.05 3.64 -3.37
CA HIS A 414 18.11 3.34 -2.43
C HIS A 414 17.61 3.55 -1.00
N VAL A 415 17.87 2.61 -0.13
CA VAL A 415 17.55 2.68 1.30
C VAL A 415 18.85 2.71 2.09
N TYR A 416 19.28 3.90 2.45
CA TYR A 416 20.49 4.08 3.25
C TYR A 416 20.19 3.94 4.72
N ARG A 417 21.06 3.24 5.44
CA ARG A 417 21.00 3.07 6.90
C ARG A 417 22.32 3.49 7.54
N PHE A 418 22.23 4.36 8.55
CA PHE A 418 23.37 4.88 9.30
C PHE A 418 23.20 4.57 10.79
N ASP A 419 24.22 4.01 11.43
CA ASP A 419 24.25 3.78 12.89
C ASP A 419 24.68 5.07 13.58
N LEU A 420 23.80 5.62 14.42
CA LEU A 420 24.01 6.85 15.18
C LEU A 420 24.56 6.60 16.60
N SER A 421 24.79 5.34 17.00
CA SER A 421 25.39 5.03 18.31
C SER A 421 26.84 5.53 18.43
#